data_1b5920a109f6e5b617bec614202eb2b1
#
_entry.id   1b5920a109f6e5b617bec614202eb2b1
#
_cell.length_a   1.000
_cell.length_b   1.000
_cell.length_c   1.000
_cell.angle_alpha   90.00
_cell.angle_beta   90.00
_cell.angle_gamma   90.00
#
_symmetry.space_group_name_H-M   'P 1'
#
loop_
_entity.id
_entity.type
_entity.pdbx_description
1 polymer ?
#
loop_
_entity_poly.entity_id
_entity_poly.type
_entity_poly.pdbx_seq_one_letter_code
_entity_poly.pdbx_strand_id
1 'polypeptide(L)'
;MKCFPTTDKVTGRNGGYAALIRGLSLNKYNSDTNLGMQGGKINGNLSISKHPFESRPNSIKFYYQYYPIGSDIFQFSVEIADAQNVPIATGKYEGQKTSSNTNVFTPISIDLVYTDYEKPAAFISISFSSSATNDFECERQTVTIGGEGSYKIWTGSSLIIDDIELIYE
;
A
#
# COMPACT_ATOMS: atom_id res chain seq x y z
N MET A 1 8.47 11.04 3.61
CA MET A 1 7.02 10.93 3.90
C MET A 1 6.86 10.71 5.40
N LYS A 2 6.13 11.56 6.11
CA LYS A 2 5.86 11.31 7.53
C LYS A 2 4.61 10.42 7.60
N CYS A 3 4.77 9.15 7.98
CA CYS A 3 3.64 8.35 8.43
C CYS A 3 3.14 8.98 9.73
N PHE A 4 1.92 9.47 9.74
CA PHE A 4 1.28 9.84 10.98
C PHE A 4 0.81 8.54 11.65
N PRO A 5 1.27 8.24 12.88
CA PRO A 5 0.70 7.13 13.60
C PRO A 5 -0.78 7.45 13.85
N THR A 6 -1.66 6.70 13.21
CA THR A 6 -3.07 6.73 13.60
C THR A 6 -3.17 5.99 14.93
N THR A 7 -3.95 6.51 15.86
CA THR A 7 -4.30 5.79 17.09
C THR A 7 -5.26 4.64 16.80
N ASP A 8 -5.81 4.58 15.60
CA ASP A 8 -6.69 3.53 15.14
C ASP A 8 -5.85 2.31 14.76
N LYS A 9 -5.81 1.36 15.69
CA LYS A 9 -5.19 0.07 15.47
C LYS A 9 -6.07 -0.71 14.49
N VAL A 10 -5.59 -0.92 13.29
CA VAL A 10 -6.23 -1.84 12.36
C VAL A 10 -5.92 -3.25 12.84
N THR A 11 -6.95 -4.00 13.22
CA THR A 11 -6.79 -5.38 13.67
C THR A 11 -6.38 -6.24 12.48
N GLY A 12 -5.25 -6.91 12.60
CA GLY A 12 -4.76 -7.89 11.65
C GLY A 12 -5.53 -9.21 11.73
N ARG A 13 -5.28 -10.08 10.78
CA ARG A 13 -5.96 -11.36 10.61
C ARG A 13 -5.82 -12.30 11.82
N ASN A 14 -4.68 -12.27 12.48
CA ASN A 14 -4.35 -13.14 13.63
C ASN A 14 -4.40 -12.42 14.98
N GLY A 15 -5.17 -11.32 15.08
CA GLY A 15 -5.29 -10.53 16.33
C GLY A 15 -4.11 -9.57 16.58
N GLY A 16 -3.14 -9.49 15.67
CA GLY A 16 -2.05 -8.51 15.66
C GLY A 16 -2.48 -7.17 15.05
N TYR A 17 -1.54 -6.48 14.42
CA TYR A 17 -1.77 -5.23 13.71
C TYR A 17 -1.50 -5.39 12.23
N ALA A 18 -2.38 -4.83 11.40
CA ALA A 18 -2.19 -4.71 9.96
C ALA A 18 -1.74 -3.30 9.57
N ALA A 19 -1.11 -3.16 8.41
CA ALA A 19 -0.71 -1.87 7.85
C ALA A 19 -1.87 -1.24 7.08
N LEU A 20 -2.29 -0.03 7.46
CA LEU A 20 -3.25 0.78 6.72
C LEU A 20 -2.54 1.79 5.83
N ILE A 21 -2.81 1.74 4.54
CA ILE A 21 -2.28 2.63 3.51
C ILE A 21 -3.46 3.39 2.89
N ARG A 22 -3.40 4.73 2.88
CA ARG A 22 -4.52 5.55 2.42
C ARG A 22 -4.03 6.80 1.70
N GLY A 23 -4.65 7.12 0.57
CA GLY A 23 -4.44 8.38 -0.13
C GLY A 23 -5.06 9.57 0.62
N LEU A 24 -4.48 10.76 0.45
CA LEU A 24 -4.97 12.01 1.02
C LEU A 24 -5.10 13.07 -0.08
N SER A 25 -6.10 13.94 0.03
CA SER A 25 -6.21 15.13 -0.82
C SER A 25 -6.26 16.40 0.03
N LEU A 26 -5.40 17.32 -0.31
CA LEU A 26 -5.32 18.64 0.31
C LEU A 26 -6.05 19.72 -0.51
N ASN A 27 -6.43 19.41 -1.76
CA ASN A 27 -6.99 20.38 -2.71
C ASN A 27 -8.45 20.79 -2.46
N LYS A 28 -9.26 19.96 -1.81
CA LYS A 28 -10.67 20.27 -1.58
C LYS A 28 -10.95 21.06 -0.30
N TYR A 29 -9.91 21.48 0.39
CA TYR A 29 -10.03 22.26 1.63
C TYR A 29 -10.43 23.71 1.44
N ASN A 30 -10.32 24.24 0.21
CA ASN A 30 -10.45 25.67 -0.02
C ASN A 30 -11.88 26.25 0.05
N SER A 31 -12.91 25.42 0.16
CA SER A 31 -14.29 25.96 0.25
C SER A 31 -14.77 26.20 1.68
N ASP A 32 -14.19 25.53 2.68
CA ASP A 32 -14.68 25.58 4.08
C ASP A 32 -13.68 26.24 5.07
N THR A 33 -12.47 26.50 4.66
CA THR A 33 -11.48 27.21 5.49
C THR A 33 -10.65 28.15 4.63
N ASN A 34 -10.53 29.40 5.04
CA ASN A 34 -9.68 30.44 4.40
C ASN A 34 -8.15 30.15 4.46
N LEU A 35 -7.76 28.91 4.55
CA LEU A 35 -6.37 28.49 4.49
C LEU A 35 -6.00 28.27 3.02
N GLY A 36 -5.39 29.27 2.40
CA GLY A 36 -4.92 29.26 1.01
C GLY A 36 -3.83 28.21 0.71
N MET A 37 -4.02 26.97 1.12
CA MET A 37 -3.13 25.86 0.80
C MET A 37 -3.57 25.21 -0.52
N GLN A 38 -2.85 25.49 -1.58
CA GLN A 38 -2.85 24.67 -2.78
C GLN A 38 -2.04 23.40 -2.50
N GLY A 39 -2.71 22.35 -2.02
CA GLY A 39 -2.11 21.05 -1.84
C GLY A 39 -2.61 20.07 -2.91
N GLY A 40 -1.75 19.19 -3.38
CA GLY A 40 -2.10 18.12 -4.32
C GLY A 40 -2.71 16.90 -3.62
N LYS A 41 -3.05 15.89 -4.40
CA LYS A 41 -3.35 14.55 -3.92
C LYS A 41 -2.01 13.84 -3.59
N ILE A 42 -2.00 13.13 -2.47
CA ILE A 42 -0.85 12.31 -2.04
C ILE A 42 -1.34 10.87 -1.99
N ASN A 43 -0.82 10.03 -2.88
CA ASN A 43 -1.12 8.61 -2.88
C ASN A 43 -0.54 7.93 -1.63
N GLY A 44 -1.32 7.03 -1.02
CA GLY A 44 -0.83 6.20 0.07
C GLY A 44 0.16 5.18 -0.47
N ASN A 45 1.33 5.11 0.15
CA ASN A 45 2.39 4.18 -0.25
C ASN A 45 3.10 3.59 0.97
N LEU A 46 3.35 2.29 0.92
CA LEU A 46 4.23 1.57 1.84
C LEU A 46 5.29 0.86 1.03
N SER A 47 6.56 1.14 1.27
CA SER A 47 7.64 0.52 0.51
C SER A 47 8.86 0.18 1.36
N ILE A 48 9.47 -0.95 1.00
CA ILE A 48 10.83 -1.33 1.38
C ILE A 48 11.65 -1.21 0.10
N SER A 49 12.74 -0.48 0.11
CA SER A 49 13.57 -0.28 -1.07
C SER A 49 14.99 -0.77 -0.82
N LYS A 50 15.48 -1.61 -1.71
CA LYS A 50 16.86 -2.11 -1.73
C LYS A 50 17.32 -2.71 -0.38
N HIS A 51 16.42 -3.49 0.23
CA HIS A 51 16.80 -4.25 1.42
C HIS A 51 17.76 -5.37 1.03
N PRO A 52 18.90 -5.58 1.73
CA PRO A 52 19.81 -6.71 1.46
C PRO A 52 19.07 -8.03 1.46
N PHE A 53 19.24 -8.82 0.39
CA PHE A 53 18.47 -10.04 0.19
C PHE A 53 19.17 -11.00 -0.78
N GLU A 54 19.55 -12.18 -0.32
CA GLU A 54 20.36 -13.14 -1.08
C GLU A 54 19.58 -14.39 -1.53
N SER A 55 18.26 -14.42 -1.26
CA SER A 55 17.42 -15.59 -1.56
C SER A 55 16.62 -15.41 -2.85
N ARG A 56 16.04 -16.51 -3.36
CA ARG A 56 15.24 -16.56 -4.59
C ARG A 56 13.91 -17.23 -4.31
N PRO A 57 12.92 -16.49 -3.76
CA PRO A 57 11.57 -17.02 -3.59
C PRO A 57 10.89 -17.19 -4.94
N ASN A 58 9.98 -18.16 -5.03
CA ASN A 58 9.18 -18.40 -6.23
C ASN A 58 7.99 -17.44 -6.32
N SER A 59 7.44 -17.08 -5.17
CA SER A 59 6.32 -16.15 -5.09
C SER A 59 6.33 -15.36 -3.79
N ILE A 60 5.52 -14.30 -3.76
CA ILE A 60 5.20 -13.54 -2.55
C ILE A 60 3.70 -13.65 -2.28
N LYS A 61 3.35 -13.94 -1.04
CA LYS A 61 1.98 -14.04 -0.57
C LYS A 61 1.71 -12.97 0.46
N PHE A 62 0.50 -12.40 0.43
CA PHE A 62 0.01 -11.51 1.48
C PHE A 62 -1.51 -11.58 1.57
N TYR A 63 -2.05 -11.01 2.64
CA TYR A 63 -3.48 -10.85 2.84
C TYR A 63 -3.83 -9.37 2.79
N TYR A 64 -4.97 -9.04 2.14
CA TYR A 64 -5.38 -7.65 2.01
C TYR A 64 -6.88 -7.45 2.18
N GLN A 65 -7.24 -6.23 2.55
CA GLN A 65 -8.56 -5.65 2.39
C GLN A 65 -8.42 -4.36 1.61
N TYR A 66 -9.30 -4.12 0.64
CA TYR A 66 -9.25 -2.93 -0.18
C TYR A 66 -10.62 -2.26 -0.27
N TYR A 67 -10.65 -0.98 0.05
CA TYR A 67 -11.82 -0.12 0.04
C TYR A 67 -11.59 1.00 -0.97
N PRO A 68 -11.92 0.77 -2.25
CA PRO A 68 -11.76 1.78 -3.30
C PRO A 68 -12.79 2.88 -3.16
N ILE A 69 -12.40 4.08 -3.59
CA ILE A 69 -13.31 5.18 -3.87
C ILE A 69 -13.48 5.24 -5.40
N GLY A 70 -14.73 5.23 -5.87
CA GLY A 70 -15.02 5.13 -7.30
C GLY A 70 -14.52 3.81 -7.91
N SER A 71 -13.81 3.91 -9.01
CA SER A 71 -13.25 2.79 -9.77
C SER A 71 -11.76 2.55 -9.50
N ASP A 72 -11.24 3.08 -8.40
CA ASP A 72 -9.81 2.99 -8.09
C ASP A 72 -9.37 1.55 -7.84
N ILE A 73 -8.10 1.28 -8.11
CA ILE A 73 -7.42 -0.01 -7.89
C ILE A 73 -6.12 0.24 -7.13
N PHE A 74 -5.74 -0.70 -6.27
CA PHE A 74 -4.42 -0.65 -5.64
C PHE A 74 -3.36 -1.32 -6.49
N GLN A 75 -2.10 -0.97 -6.27
CA GLN A 75 -0.96 -1.61 -6.91
C GLN A 75 -0.02 -2.23 -5.89
N PHE A 76 0.54 -3.35 -6.28
CA PHE A 76 1.64 -4.02 -5.64
C PHE A 76 2.75 -4.28 -6.64
N SER A 77 4.00 -4.12 -6.21
CA SER A 77 5.18 -4.53 -6.98
C SER A 77 6.25 -5.08 -6.07
N VAL A 78 6.97 -6.07 -6.58
CA VAL A 78 8.18 -6.62 -5.97
C VAL A 78 9.25 -6.75 -7.04
N GLU A 79 10.48 -6.45 -6.66
CA GLU A 79 11.67 -6.55 -7.51
C GLU A 79 12.81 -7.17 -6.70
N ILE A 80 13.48 -8.16 -7.29
CA ILE A 80 14.76 -8.69 -6.80
C ILE A 80 15.82 -8.25 -7.79
N ALA A 81 16.91 -7.67 -7.28
CA ALA A 81 18.00 -7.14 -8.08
C ALA A 81 19.35 -7.76 -7.69
N ASP A 82 20.30 -7.73 -8.63
CA ASP A 82 21.71 -8.11 -8.39
C ASP A 82 22.48 -7.00 -7.64
N ALA A 83 23.76 -7.22 -7.37
CA ALA A 83 24.64 -6.28 -6.68
C ALA A 83 24.86 -4.96 -7.45
N GLN A 84 24.59 -4.93 -8.75
CA GLN A 84 24.65 -3.74 -9.61
C GLN A 84 23.28 -3.02 -9.69
N ASN A 85 22.28 -3.46 -8.90
CA ASN A 85 20.89 -2.98 -8.93
C ASN A 85 20.19 -3.23 -10.28
N VAL A 86 20.57 -4.27 -11.00
CA VAL A 86 19.86 -4.71 -12.21
C VAL A 86 18.78 -5.71 -11.78
N PRO A 87 17.50 -5.48 -12.14
CA PRO A 87 16.43 -6.40 -11.82
C PRO A 87 16.67 -7.79 -12.43
N ILE A 88 16.57 -8.84 -11.59
CA ILE A 88 16.68 -10.24 -11.99
C ILE A 88 15.37 -11.01 -11.82
N ALA A 89 14.45 -10.49 -11.01
CA ALA A 89 13.08 -11.00 -10.91
C ALA A 89 12.10 -9.87 -10.58
N THR A 90 10.87 -9.99 -11.08
CA THR A 90 9.80 -9.03 -10.79
C THR A 90 8.47 -9.73 -10.59
N GLY A 91 7.59 -9.15 -9.77
CA GLY A 91 6.19 -9.50 -9.62
C GLY A 91 5.34 -8.24 -9.50
N LYS A 92 4.15 -8.25 -10.09
CA LYS A 92 3.21 -7.11 -10.05
C LYS A 92 1.79 -7.61 -9.88
N TYR A 93 0.97 -6.79 -9.22
CA TYR A 93 -0.45 -7.04 -9.09
C TYR A 93 -1.22 -5.73 -9.02
N GLU A 94 -2.38 -5.73 -9.66
CA GLU A 94 -3.37 -4.65 -9.57
C GLU A 94 -4.65 -5.23 -8.98
N GLY A 95 -5.01 -4.75 -7.80
CA GLY A 95 -6.10 -5.29 -7.02
C GLY A 95 -7.37 -4.46 -7.15
N GLN A 96 -8.46 -5.15 -7.36
CA GLN A 96 -9.80 -4.58 -7.37
C GLN A 96 -10.45 -4.65 -5.98
N LYS A 97 -11.63 -4.06 -5.86
CA LYS A 97 -12.46 -4.07 -4.66
C LYS A 97 -12.61 -5.48 -4.12
N THR A 98 -12.24 -5.67 -2.87
CA THR A 98 -12.64 -6.87 -2.13
C THR A 98 -14.16 -6.89 -1.98
N SER A 99 -14.76 -8.09 -2.08
CA SER A 99 -16.20 -8.26 -1.95
C SER A 99 -16.75 -7.57 -0.71
N SER A 100 -18.01 -7.19 -0.71
CA SER A 100 -18.74 -6.38 0.26
C SER A 100 -18.69 -6.84 1.74
N ASN A 101 -18.08 -7.96 2.06
CA ASN A 101 -17.81 -8.39 3.43
C ASN A 101 -16.55 -7.69 3.95
N THR A 102 -16.76 -6.59 4.59
CA THR A 102 -15.79 -5.59 5.00
C THR A 102 -14.75 -6.01 6.03
N ASN A 103 -14.78 -7.24 6.53
CA ASN A 103 -13.85 -7.70 7.58
C ASN A 103 -13.06 -8.96 7.20
N VAL A 104 -13.13 -9.39 5.94
CA VAL A 104 -12.44 -10.61 5.49
C VAL A 104 -11.21 -10.24 4.69
N PHE A 105 -10.04 -10.64 5.18
CA PHE A 105 -8.80 -10.54 4.43
C PHE A 105 -8.79 -11.53 3.25
N THR A 106 -8.47 -11.03 2.08
CA THR A 106 -8.34 -11.83 0.85
C THR A 106 -6.87 -12.23 0.68
N PRO A 107 -6.54 -13.54 0.61
CA PRO A 107 -5.18 -13.96 0.30
C PRO A 107 -4.88 -13.77 -1.19
N ILE A 108 -3.64 -13.43 -1.49
CA ILE A 108 -3.10 -13.42 -2.84
C ILE A 108 -1.68 -13.96 -2.84
N SER A 109 -1.33 -14.71 -3.88
CA SER A 109 0.02 -15.14 -4.20
C SER A 109 0.42 -14.62 -5.56
N ILE A 110 1.60 -14.04 -5.67
CA ILE A 110 2.11 -13.42 -6.89
C ILE A 110 3.42 -14.08 -7.22
N ASP A 111 3.47 -14.75 -8.38
CA ASP A 111 4.67 -15.40 -8.85
C ASP A 111 5.73 -14.37 -9.24
N LEU A 112 6.98 -14.69 -8.94
CA LEU A 112 8.15 -13.92 -9.32
C LEU A 112 8.68 -14.43 -10.68
N VAL A 113 8.67 -13.56 -11.66
CA VAL A 113 9.18 -13.85 -12.99
C VAL A 113 10.66 -13.50 -13.04
N TYR A 114 11.51 -14.54 -13.04
CA TYR A 114 12.95 -14.40 -13.14
C TYR A 114 13.36 -14.20 -14.60
N THR A 115 14.14 -13.15 -14.86
CA THR A 115 14.75 -12.87 -16.17
C THR A 115 16.19 -13.34 -16.26
N ASP A 116 16.83 -13.59 -15.12
CA ASP A 116 18.22 -14.05 -15.01
C ASP A 116 18.37 -15.01 -13.83
N TYR A 117 18.67 -16.26 -14.11
CA TYR A 117 18.89 -17.31 -13.10
C TYR A 117 20.34 -17.47 -12.67
N GLU A 118 21.29 -16.91 -13.42
CA GLU A 118 22.73 -17.06 -13.18
C GLU A 118 23.25 -16.03 -12.18
N LYS A 119 22.69 -14.82 -12.19
CA LYS A 119 23.13 -13.76 -11.30
C LYS A 119 22.62 -13.95 -9.88
N PRO A 120 23.45 -13.79 -8.85
CA PRO A 120 23.02 -13.84 -7.46
C PRO A 120 22.08 -12.66 -7.13
N ALA A 121 21.08 -12.93 -6.31
CA ALA A 121 20.24 -11.88 -5.71
C ALA A 121 21.09 -11.11 -4.67
N ALA A 122 20.88 -9.80 -4.57
CA ALA A 122 21.54 -8.94 -3.59
C ALA A 122 20.56 -8.00 -2.87
N PHE A 123 19.46 -7.63 -3.51
CA PHE A 123 18.48 -6.71 -2.95
C PHE A 123 17.06 -7.13 -3.28
N ILE A 124 16.12 -6.79 -2.37
CA ILE A 124 14.68 -6.85 -2.61
C ILE A 124 14.06 -5.48 -2.40
N SER A 125 13.12 -5.13 -3.27
CA SER A 125 12.25 -3.96 -3.12
C SER A 125 10.80 -4.40 -3.19
N ILE A 126 9.97 -3.93 -2.26
CA ILE A 126 8.53 -4.22 -2.20
C ILE A 126 7.79 -2.90 -2.08
N SER A 127 6.74 -2.73 -2.85
CA SER A 127 5.92 -1.51 -2.80
C SER A 127 4.43 -1.83 -2.90
N PHE A 128 3.66 -1.19 -2.04
CA PHE A 128 2.20 -1.16 -2.07
C PHE A 128 1.74 0.28 -2.24
N SER A 129 0.76 0.49 -3.11
CA SER A 129 0.14 1.79 -3.34
C SER A 129 -1.37 1.67 -3.22
N SER A 130 -2.03 2.55 -2.47
CA SER A 130 -3.48 2.51 -2.29
C SER A 130 -4.26 2.95 -3.53
N SER A 131 -3.57 3.51 -4.54
CA SER A 131 -4.16 3.87 -5.84
C SER A 131 -3.15 3.64 -6.96
N ALA A 132 -3.64 3.22 -8.13
CA ALA A 132 -2.83 3.05 -9.34
C ALA A 132 -2.42 4.39 -9.98
N THR A 133 -3.11 5.46 -9.65
CA THR A 133 -2.86 6.79 -10.22
C THR A 133 -2.72 7.84 -9.13
N ASN A 134 -2.09 8.97 -9.49
CA ASN A 134 -2.03 10.14 -8.61
C ASN A 134 -3.31 11.00 -8.71
N ASP A 135 -4.19 10.70 -9.64
CA ASP A 135 -5.48 11.39 -9.82
C ASP A 135 -6.66 10.51 -9.38
N PHE A 136 -6.56 9.98 -8.16
CA PHE A 136 -7.60 9.17 -7.54
C PHE A 136 -8.76 10.02 -7.00
N GLU A 137 -9.94 9.43 -6.88
CA GLU A 137 -11.09 10.07 -6.24
C GLU A 137 -10.92 10.13 -4.72
N CYS A 138 -11.56 11.11 -4.09
CA CYS A 138 -11.52 11.30 -2.65
C CYS A 138 -12.91 11.54 -2.08
N GLU A 139 -13.12 11.03 -0.88
CA GLU A 139 -14.30 11.28 -0.08
C GLU A 139 -13.97 12.05 1.19
N ARG A 140 -14.95 12.84 1.67
CA ARG A 140 -14.81 13.56 2.93
C ARG A 140 -15.04 12.63 4.11
N GLN A 141 -14.08 12.54 4.98
CA GLN A 141 -14.16 11.76 6.21
C GLN A 141 -13.92 12.63 7.44
N THR A 142 -14.51 12.20 8.56
CA THR A 142 -14.21 12.80 9.88
C THR A 142 -13.18 11.90 10.54
N VAL A 143 -12.04 12.48 10.88
CA VAL A 143 -10.96 11.80 11.61
C VAL A 143 -10.81 12.44 12.96
N THR A 144 -10.82 11.64 14.01
CA THR A 144 -10.53 12.09 15.38
C THR A 144 -9.06 11.82 15.66
N ILE A 145 -8.31 12.88 15.93
CA ILE A 145 -6.90 12.76 16.34
C ILE A 145 -6.89 12.85 17.86
N GLY A 146 -6.33 11.84 18.51
CA GLY A 146 -6.41 11.62 19.95
C GLY A 146 -6.24 12.88 20.79
N GLY A 147 -7.27 13.24 21.55
CA GLY A 147 -7.32 14.39 22.46
C GLY A 147 -7.49 15.77 21.81
N GLU A 148 -7.29 15.92 20.51
CA GLU A 148 -7.25 17.21 19.82
C GLU A 148 -8.58 17.60 19.12
N GLY A 149 -9.55 16.68 19.09
CA GLY A 149 -10.84 16.91 18.44
C GLY A 149 -11.02 16.19 17.10
N SER A 150 -12.14 16.47 16.44
CA SER A 150 -12.50 15.84 15.15
C SER A 150 -12.25 16.78 13.98
N TYR A 151 -11.53 16.31 12.99
CA TYR A 151 -11.18 17.04 11.78
C TYR A 151 -11.84 16.40 10.55
N LYS A 152 -12.24 17.24 9.60
CA LYS A 152 -12.74 16.78 8.30
C LYS A 152 -11.58 16.76 7.32
N ILE A 153 -11.27 15.58 6.79
CA ILE A 153 -10.23 15.39 5.78
C ILE A 153 -10.80 14.74 4.52
N TRP A 154 -10.13 14.90 3.41
CA TRP A 154 -10.44 14.22 2.18
C TRP A 154 -9.47 13.05 2.01
N THR A 155 -10.00 11.84 1.97
CA THR A 155 -9.20 10.62 1.84
C THR A 155 -9.52 9.89 0.54
N GLY A 156 -8.49 9.32 -0.06
CA GLY A 156 -8.61 8.36 -1.16
C GLY A 156 -8.87 6.94 -0.65
N SER A 157 -8.74 6.00 -1.57
CA SER A 157 -8.89 4.57 -1.31
C SER A 157 -7.99 4.08 -0.17
N SER A 158 -8.46 3.05 0.53
CA SER A 158 -7.77 2.47 1.68
C SER A 158 -7.37 1.02 1.37
N LEU A 159 -6.10 0.71 1.54
CA LEU A 159 -5.54 -0.62 1.44
C LEU A 159 -5.01 -1.04 2.81
N ILE A 160 -5.46 -2.19 3.29
CA ILE A 160 -4.98 -2.82 4.53
C ILE A 160 -4.23 -4.08 4.13
N ILE A 161 -3.02 -4.26 4.66
CA ILE A 161 -2.14 -5.38 4.33
C ILE A 161 -1.70 -6.08 5.59
N ASP A 162 -1.67 -7.41 5.53
CA ASP A 162 -1.23 -8.26 6.63
C ASP A 162 -0.49 -9.51 6.11
N ASP A 163 0.31 -10.13 6.99
CA ASP A 163 0.97 -11.43 6.80
C ASP A 163 1.71 -11.55 5.44
N ILE A 164 2.72 -10.72 5.20
CA ILE A 164 3.55 -10.80 4.00
C ILE A 164 4.54 -11.96 4.16
N GLU A 165 4.55 -12.88 3.22
CA GLU A 165 5.35 -14.11 3.23
C GLU A 165 6.04 -14.34 1.88
N LEU A 166 7.33 -14.69 1.92
CA LEU A 166 8.08 -15.15 0.75
C LEU A 166 8.02 -16.67 0.68
N ILE A 167 7.60 -17.22 -0.46
CA ILE A 167 7.40 -18.65 -0.66
C ILE A 167 8.55 -19.20 -1.49
N TYR A 168 9.11 -20.31 -1.01
CA TYR A 168 10.19 -21.08 -1.63
C TYR A 168 9.66 -22.50 -1.90
N GLU A 169 9.91 -23.03 -3.06
CA GLU A 169 9.67 -24.44 -3.41
C GLU A 169 10.92 -25.29 -3.15
#